data_76177790d0cc8c40c6f2840589066c8a
#
_entry.id   76177790d0cc8c40c6f2840589066c8a
#
_cell.length_a   1.000
_cell.length_b   1.000
_cell.length_c   1.000
_cell.angle_alpha   90.00
_cell.angle_beta   90.00
_cell.angle_gamma   90.00
#
_symmetry.space_group_name_H-M   'P 1'
#
loop_
_entity.id
_entity.type
_entity.pdbx_description
1 polymer ?
#
loop_
_entity_poly.entity_id
_entity_poly.type
_entity_poly.pdbx_seq_one_letter_code
_entity_poly.pdbx_strand_id
1 'polypeptide(L)'
;MTATRRHFICMGLCVAAGGLIGCSDATPAPRAVRLKRDICPYCGLPVYDARYAAEIWDSEYRRVRVYDDFGCAVLAAAQRGELERTDVGFWVADETDPTRWLDARTARYRSGVKTPMEFGHAAGPADGHPLDFATAVAAVREKALCAHSGSS
;
A
#
# COMPACT_ATOMS: atom_id res chain seq x y z
N MET A 1 -44.04 67.85 -28.65
CA MET A 1 -43.57 66.59 -29.23
C MET A 1 -42.48 66.08 -28.35
N THR A 2 -42.80 65.24 -27.39
CA THR A 2 -41.92 64.73 -26.30
C THR A 2 -41.62 63.25 -26.50
N ALA A 3 -40.37 62.95 -26.76
CA ALA A 3 -39.89 61.61 -26.92
C ALA A 3 -39.37 61.04 -25.55
N THR A 4 -40.07 60.10 -25.01
CA THR A 4 -39.74 59.46 -23.74
C THR A 4 -38.70 58.36 -23.99
N ARG A 5 -37.49 58.50 -23.45
CA ARG A 5 -36.43 57.52 -23.43
C ARG A 5 -36.70 56.50 -22.29
N ARG A 6 -37.02 55.25 -22.63
CA ARG A 6 -37.07 54.14 -21.70
C ARG A 6 -35.69 53.58 -21.50
N HIS A 7 -35.15 53.68 -20.28
CA HIS A 7 -33.90 53.02 -19.85
C HIS A 7 -34.27 51.61 -19.46
N PHE A 8 -33.77 50.63 -20.21
CA PHE A 8 -33.75 49.22 -19.78
C PHE A 8 -32.51 49.00 -18.90
N ILE A 9 -32.74 48.75 -17.62
CA ILE A 9 -31.73 48.33 -16.67
C ILE A 9 -31.61 46.80 -16.80
N CYS A 10 -30.56 46.32 -17.46
CA CYS A 10 -30.18 44.93 -17.43
C CYS A 10 -29.52 44.61 -16.08
N MET A 11 -30.28 44.00 -15.18
CA MET A 11 -29.78 43.47 -13.93
C MET A 11 -29.12 42.12 -14.24
N GLY A 12 -27.77 42.16 -14.41
CA GLY A 12 -26.97 40.97 -14.58
C GLY A 12 -26.88 40.17 -13.28
N LEU A 13 -27.50 39.00 -13.25
CA LEU A 13 -27.39 38.05 -12.15
C LEU A 13 -26.07 37.27 -12.30
N CYS A 14 -25.02 37.71 -11.61
CA CYS A 14 -23.79 36.94 -11.47
C CYS A 14 -24.04 35.77 -10.54
N VAL A 15 -24.28 34.60 -11.11
CA VAL A 15 -24.25 33.33 -10.37
C VAL A 15 -22.79 32.97 -10.14
N ALA A 16 -22.27 33.26 -8.96
CA ALA A 16 -20.96 32.77 -8.50
C ALA A 16 -21.09 31.24 -8.27
N ALA A 17 -20.69 30.46 -9.25
CA ALA A 17 -20.48 29.03 -9.08
C ALA A 17 -19.26 28.85 -8.17
N GLY A 18 -19.49 28.81 -6.86
CA GLY A 18 -18.50 28.40 -5.87
C GLY A 18 -18.16 26.93 -6.10
N GLY A 19 -17.08 26.66 -6.82
CA GLY A 19 -16.50 25.33 -6.91
C GLY A 19 -16.05 24.90 -5.52
N LEU A 20 -16.77 23.96 -4.90
CA LEU A 20 -16.30 23.22 -3.74
C LEU A 20 -15.11 22.37 -4.23
N ILE A 21 -13.90 22.89 -4.04
CA ILE A 21 -12.68 22.10 -4.12
C ILE A 21 -12.74 21.19 -2.89
N GLY A 22 -13.42 20.04 -3.04
CA GLY A 22 -13.40 18.98 -2.06
C GLY A 22 -11.96 18.51 -1.95
N CYS A 23 -11.30 18.74 -0.82
CA CYS A 23 -10.12 17.99 -0.44
C CYS A 23 -10.56 16.53 -0.40
N SER A 24 -10.24 15.75 -1.43
CA SER A 24 -10.40 14.30 -1.39
C SER A 24 -9.48 13.81 -0.30
N ASP A 25 -10.05 13.46 0.85
CA ASP A 25 -9.33 12.66 1.84
C ASP A 25 -9.00 11.34 1.14
N ALA A 26 -7.74 11.20 0.74
CA ALA A 26 -7.28 9.99 0.09
C ALA A 26 -7.48 8.83 1.08
N THR A 27 -8.50 8.03 0.82
CA THR A 27 -8.72 6.79 1.58
C THR A 27 -7.52 5.88 1.37
N PRO A 28 -6.93 5.32 2.43
CA PRO A 28 -5.85 4.35 2.30
C PRO A 28 -6.25 3.21 1.37
N ALA A 29 -5.53 3.05 0.28
CA ALA A 29 -5.75 1.98 -0.69
C ALA A 29 -4.43 1.57 -1.34
N PRO A 30 -4.26 0.29 -1.69
CA PRO A 30 -3.10 -0.16 -2.44
C PRO A 30 -3.17 0.34 -3.88
N ARG A 31 -2.01 0.37 -4.55
CA ARG A 31 -1.89 0.73 -5.96
C ARG A 31 -1.14 -0.34 -6.77
N ALA A 32 -1.20 -0.26 -8.07
CA ALA A 32 -0.40 -1.13 -8.91
C ALA A 32 1.11 -0.89 -8.71
N VAL A 33 1.86 -1.98 -8.58
CA VAL A 33 3.33 -1.94 -8.52
C VAL A 33 3.89 -1.50 -9.87
N ARG A 34 4.83 -0.58 -9.85
CA ARG A 34 5.59 -0.17 -11.03
C ARG A 34 6.92 -0.93 -11.06
N LEU A 35 6.92 -2.09 -11.71
CA LEU A 35 8.11 -2.95 -11.79
C LEU A 35 9.34 -2.16 -12.25
N LYS A 36 10.49 -2.41 -11.61
CA LYS A 36 11.79 -1.76 -11.84
C LYS A 36 11.83 -0.26 -11.57
N ARG A 37 10.71 0.33 -11.12
CA ARG A 37 10.62 1.77 -10.79
C ARG A 37 10.33 2.00 -9.30
N ASP A 38 9.48 1.16 -8.69
CA ASP A 38 9.28 1.22 -7.25
C ASP A 38 10.50 0.63 -6.56
N ILE A 39 11.03 1.38 -5.60
CA ILE A 39 12.21 0.98 -4.81
C ILE A 39 11.72 0.59 -3.43
N CYS A 40 12.08 -0.60 -2.99
CA CYS A 40 11.78 -1.08 -1.65
C CYS A 40 12.52 -0.21 -0.61
N PRO A 41 11.82 0.47 0.31
CA PRO A 41 12.47 1.36 1.28
C PRO A 41 13.23 0.62 2.39
N TYR A 42 13.10 -0.71 2.47
CA TYR A 42 13.81 -1.55 3.44
C TYR A 42 15.14 -2.06 2.91
N CYS A 43 15.14 -2.72 1.75
CA CYS A 43 16.38 -3.30 1.17
C CYS A 43 17.05 -2.41 0.12
N GLY A 44 16.38 -1.36 -0.38
CA GLY A 44 16.91 -0.43 -1.39
C GLY A 44 16.88 -0.97 -2.82
N LEU A 45 16.32 -2.16 -3.07
CA LEU A 45 16.27 -2.77 -4.38
C LEU A 45 14.97 -2.41 -5.12
N PRO A 46 14.99 -2.37 -6.47
CA PRO A 46 13.78 -2.24 -7.27
C PRO A 46 12.88 -3.46 -7.14
N VAL A 47 11.57 -3.28 -7.19
CA VAL A 47 10.61 -4.38 -7.24
C VAL A 47 10.65 -5.01 -8.63
N TYR A 48 11.06 -6.28 -8.71
CA TYR A 48 11.13 -7.04 -9.95
C TYR A 48 9.97 -8.02 -10.13
N ASP A 49 9.35 -8.47 -9.04
CA ASP A 49 8.27 -9.46 -9.07
C ASP A 49 7.11 -9.00 -8.18
N ALA A 50 6.02 -8.60 -8.82
CA ALA A 50 4.85 -8.11 -8.10
C ALA A 50 4.14 -9.18 -7.27
N ARG A 51 4.35 -10.49 -7.54
CA ARG A 51 3.70 -11.58 -6.81
C ARG A 51 4.03 -11.61 -5.32
N TYR A 52 5.16 -11.06 -4.93
CA TYR A 52 5.65 -11.06 -3.56
C TYR A 52 5.63 -9.66 -2.93
N ALA A 53 5.16 -8.68 -3.68
CA ALA A 53 5.12 -7.31 -3.23
C ALA A 53 4.16 -7.12 -2.06
N ALA A 54 4.52 -6.17 -1.21
CA ALA A 54 3.66 -5.70 -0.14
C ALA A 54 3.60 -4.16 -0.14
N GLU A 55 2.52 -3.61 0.37
CA GLU A 55 2.31 -2.18 0.48
C GLU A 55 1.84 -1.79 1.88
N ILE A 56 2.39 -0.72 2.42
CA ILE A 56 1.96 -0.16 3.71
C ILE A 56 1.62 1.31 3.51
N TRP A 57 0.46 1.73 4.02
CA TRP A 57 0.03 3.12 3.98
C TRP A 57 0.88 3.99 4.90
N ASP A 58 1.42 5.04 4.33
CA ASP A 58 2.13 6.09 5.04
C ASP A 58 1.20 7.29 5.23
N SER A 59 0.69 7.46 6.44
CA SER A 59 -0.27 8.53 6.76
C SER A 59 0.38 9.93 6.75
N GLU A 60 1.68 10.01 7.06
CA GLU A 60 2.41 11.29 7.06
C GLU A 60 2.53 11.86 5.65
N TYR A 61 2.91 10.99 4.69
CA TYR A 61 3.12 11.40 3.30
C TYR A 61 1.91 11.08 2.40
N ARG A 62 0.81 10.54 2.96
CA ARG A 62 -0.44 10.18 2.25
C ARG A 62 -0.18 9.34 0.99
N ARG A 63 0.67 8.35 1.09
CA ARG A 63 1.08 7.45 0.00
C ARG A 63 1.35 6.05 0.52
N VAL A 64 1.39 5.07 -0.38
CA VAL A 64 1.87 3.74 -0.05
C VAL A 64 3.38 3.65 -0.17
N ARG A 65 4.00 2.93 0.74
CA ARG A 65 5.38 2.42 0.65
C ARG A 65 5.31 1.03 0.06
N VAL A 66 6.00 0.81 -1.04
CA VAL A 66 6.01 -0.48 -1.76
C VAL A 66 7.27 -1.25 -1.38
N TYR A 67 7.10 -2.52 -1.06
CA TYR A 67 8.17 -3.44 -0.69
C TYR A 67 8.22 -4.58 -1.71
N ASP A 68 9.41 -5.06 -2.03
CA ASP A 68 9.65 -6.13 -3.01
C ASP A 68 9.39 -7.54 -2.45
N ASP A 69 9.33 -7.67 -1.12
CA ASP A 69 9.13 -8.92 -0.40
C ASP A 69 8.27 -8.66 0.84
N PHE A 70 7.36 -9.57 1.13
CA PHE A 70 6.57 -9.53 2.37
C PHE A 70 7.45 -9.38 3.61
N GLY A 71 8.60 -10.08 3.66
CA GLY A 71 9.52 -9.98 4.77
C GLY A 71 10.12 -8.58 4.95
N CYS A 72 10.43 -7.88 3.86
CA CYS A 72 10.87 -6.48 3.92
C CYS A 72 9.79 -5.58 4.54
N ALA A 73 8.53 -5.78 4.16
CA ALA A 73 7.41 -5.02 4.73
C ALA A 73 7.23 -5.30 6.22
N VAL A 74 7.28 -6.57 6.63
CA VAL A 74 7.19 -7.00 8.04
C VAL A 74 8.27 -6.34 8.89
N LEU A 75 9.53 -6.41 8.45
CA LEU A 75 10.65 -5.84 9.21
C LEU A 75 10.60 -4.31 9.28
N ALA A 76 10.22 -3.66 8.19
CA ALA A 76 10.00 -2.21 8.17
C ALA A 76 8.84 -1.80 9.10
N ALA A 77 7.73 -2.52 9.07
CA ALA A 77 6.58 -2.27 9.94
C ALA A 77 6.93 -2.50 11.42
N ALA A 78 7.74 -3.53 11.73
CA ALA A 78 8.21 -3.78 13.09
C ALA A 78 9.06 -2.62 13.63
N GLN A 79 10.00 -2.11 12.81
CA GLN A 79 10.85 -0.98 13.17
C GLN A 79 10.04 0.31 13.43
N ARG A 80 8.90 0.47 12.77
CA ARG A 80 8.02 1.65 12.88
C ARG A 80 6.87 1.47 13.88
N GLY A 81 6.76 0.31 14.53
CA GLY A 81 5.66 -0.01 15.44
C GLY A 81 4.30 -0.11 14.74
N GLU A 82 4.29 -0.49 13.46
CA GLU A 82 3.08 -0.53 12.61
C GLU A 82 2.44 -1.92 12.50
N LEU A 83 3.14 -2.98 12.91
CA LEU A 83 2.65 -4.37 12.76
C LEU A 83 1.30 -4.60 13.45
N GLU A 84 1.17 -4.12 14.69
CA GLU A 84 -0.01 -4.33 15.52
C GLU A 84 -1.10 -3.25 15.30
N ARG A 85 -0.82 -2.26 14.46
CA ARG A 85 -1.74 -1.14 14.22
C ARG A 85 -2.77 -1.51 13.17
N THR A 86 -4.03 -1.57 13.56
CA THR A 86 -5.16 -1.87 12.66
C THR A 86 -5.63 -0.66 11.83
N ASP A 87 -5.22 0.55 12.23
CA ASP A 87 -5.49 1.80 11.52
C ASP A 87 -4.50 2.08 10.37
N VAL A 88 -3.43 1.28 10.26
CA VAL A 88 -2.46 1.34 9.15
C VAL A 88 -2.84 0.31 8.10
N GLY A 89 -3.12 0.77 6.89
CA GLY A 89 -3.34 -0.12 5.74
C GLY A 89 -2.07 -0.92 5.44
N PHE A 90 -2.19 -2.25 5.41
CA PHE A 90 -1.12 -3.17 5.06
C PHE A 90 -1.67 -4.21 4.08
N TRP A 91 -1.13 -4.25 2.88
CA TRP A 91 -1.59 -5.12 1.81
C TRP A 91 -0.44 -5.99 1.28
N VAL A 92 -0.81 -7.15 0.78
CA VAL A 92 0.08 -8.09 0.09
C VAL A 92 -0.53 -8.47 -1.25
N ALA A 93 0.31 -8.63 -2.26
CA ALA A 93 -0.15 -9.12 -3.56
C ALA A 93 -0.56 -10.60 -3.44
N ASP A 94 -1.61 -10.98 -4.14
CA ASP A 94 -1.94 -12.39 -4.34
C ASP A 94 -0.92 -13.00 -5.31
N GLU A 95 -0.24 -14.08 -4.91
CA GLU A 95 0.79 -14.69 -5.76
C GLU A 95 0.25 -15.27 -7.06
N THR A 96 -1.05 -15.60 -7.11
CA THR A 96 -1.71 -16.16 -8.30
C THR A 96 -2.24 -15.09 -9.24
N ASP A 97 -2.54 -13.90 -8.69
CA ASP A 97 -2.97 -12.72 -9.42
C ASP A 97 -2.39 -11.46 -8.76
N PRO A 98 -1.19 -11.01 -9.15
CA PRO A 98 -0.53 -9.89 -8.50
C PRO A 98 -1.18 -8.52 -8.75
N THR A 99 -2.28 -8.47 -9.50
CA THR A 99 -3.12 -7.28 -9.61
C THR A 99 -4.13 -7.18 -8.48
N ARG A 100 -4.37 -8.28 -7.76
CA ARG A 100 -5.24 -8.38 -6.60
C ARG A 100 -4.47 -8.17 -5.31
N TRP A 101 -4.90 -7.19 -4.54
CA TRP A 101 -4.36 -6.92 -3.22
C TRP A 101 -5.23 -7.53 -2.14
N LEU A 102 -4.61 -8.19 -1.18
CA LEU A 102 -5.21 -8.78 0.00
C LEU A 102 -4.82 -7.94 1.21
N ASP A 103 -5.72 -7.77 2.18
CA ASP A 103 -5.33 -7.25 3.49
C ASP A 103 -4.35 -8.23 4.14
N ALA A 104 -3.16 -7.76 4.48
CA ALA A 104 -2.09 -8.61 4.96
C ALA A 104 -2.45 -9.35 6.25
N ARG A 105 -3.25 -8.74 7.12
CA ARG A 105 -3.61 -9.31 8.43
C ARG A 105 -4.64 -10.43 8.33
N THR A 106 -5.45 -10.43 7.27
CA THR A 106 -6.48 -11.45 7.01
C THR A 106 -6.09 -12.43 5.91
N ALA A 107 -5.08 -12.08 5.11
CA ALA A 107 -4.54 -12.96 4.09
C ALA A 107 -3.99 -14.27 4.69
N ARG A 108 -3.91 -15.27 3.84
CA ARG A 108 -3.26 -16.53 4.18
C ARG A 108 -1.91 -16.62 3.48
N TYR A 109 -0.98 -17.38 4.06
CA TYR A 109 0.38 -17.47 3.55
C TYR A 109 0.82 -18.91 3.37
N ARG A 110 1.74 -19.14 2.46
CA ARG A 110 2.52 -20.36 2.37
C ARG A 110 4.01 -20.07 2.49
N SER A 111 4.77 -20.99 3.05
CA SER A 111 6.22 -20.91 3.18
C SER A 111 6.94 -21.74 2.11
N GLY A 112 8.27 -21.67 2.09
CA GLY A 112 9.11 -22.44 1.18
C GLY A 112 9.14 -21.91 -0.25
N VAL A 113 8.76 -20.66 -0.47
CA VAL A 113 8.75 -19.98 -1.77
C VAL A 113 10.08 -19.27 -1.98
N LYS A 114 10.60 -19.28 -3.20
CA LYS A 114 11.73 -18.43 -3.55
C LYS A 114 11.22 -17.00 -3.81
N THR A 115 11.48 -16.10 -2.87
CA THR A 115 11.10 -14.69 -2.94
C THR A 115 12.33 -13.79 -3.14
N PRO A 116 12.16 -12.51 -3.55
CA PRO A 116 13.28 -11.63 -3.89
C PRO A 116 14.35 -11.49 -2.80
N MET A 117 13.92 -11.40 -1.53
CA MET A 117 14.81 -11.27 -0.38
C MET A 117 14.89 -12.57 0.44
N GLU A 118 14.44 -13.68 -0.16
CA GLU A 118 14.49 -15.03 0.42
C GLU A 118 13.77 -15.19 1.76
N PHE A 119 12.87 -14.28 2.13
CA PHE A 119 12.03 -14.48 3.33
C PHE A 119 11.07 -15.67 3.19
N GLY A 120 10.77 -16.05 1.96
CA GLY A 120 10.18 -17.36 1.68
C GLY A 120 8.69 -17.46 1.89
N HIS A 121 7.94 -16.36 1.88
CA HIS A 121 6.49 -16.33 2.08
C HIS A 121 5.76 -15.72 0.90
N ALA A 122 4.66 -16.34 0.48
CA ALA A 122 3.75 -15.81 -0.52
C ALA A 122 2.33 -15.78 0.06
N ALA A 123 1.57 -14.74 -0.28
CA ALA A 123 0.18 -14.60 0.13
C ALA A 123 -0.78 -15.09 -0.95
N GLY A 124 -1.95 -15.55 -0.54
CA GLY A 124 -2.97 -16.00 -1.46
C GLY A 124 -4.25 -16.47 -0.76
N PRO A 125 -5.15 -17.17 -1.50
CA PRO A 125 -6.37 -17.73 -0.93
C PRO A 125 -6.06 -18.83 0.08
N ALA A 126 -7.02 -19.14 0.97
CA ALA A 126 -6.84 -20.12 2.04
C ALA A 126 -6.44 -21.52 1.54
N ASP A 127 -6.92 -21.90 0.36
CA ASP A 127 -6.50 -23.13 -0.30
C ASP A 127 -5.04 -23.04 -0.75
N GLY A 128 -4.18 -23.93 -0.23
CA GLY A 128 -2.74 -23.92 -0.50
C GLY A 128 -1.92 -22.91 0.33
N HIS A 129 -2.55 -22.08 1.20
CA HIS A 129 -1.90 -21.10 2.05
C HIS A 129 -2.27 -21.34 3.54
N PRO A 130 -1.63 -22.31 4.22
CA PRO A 130 -2.06 -22.74 5.55
C PRO A 130 -1.74 -21.77 6.69
N LEU A 131 -0.78 -20.86 6.50
CA LEU A 131 -0.30 -19.99 7.57
C LEU A 131 -1.17 -18.73 7.71
N ASP A 132 -1.36 -18.27 8.93
CA ASP A 132 -1.91 -16.95 9.21
C ASP A 132 -0.82 -15.87 9.25
N PHE A 133 -1.24 -14.61 9.35
CA PHE A 133 -0.34 -13.47 9.41
C PHE A 133 0.66 -13.55 10.57
N ALA A 134 0.19 -13.88 11.77
CA ALA A 134 1.03 -13.93 12.96
C ALA A 134 2.15 -14.97 12.82
N THR A 135 1.81 -16.15 12.30
CA THR A 135 2.78 -17.23 12.03
C THR A 135 3.80 -16.83 10.96
N ALA A 136 3.35 -16.21 9.87
CA ALA A 136 4.23 -15.74 8.81
C ALA A 136 5.17 -14.63 9.30
N VAL A 137 4.67 -13.68 10.09
CA VAL A 137 5.47 -12.61 10.73
C VAL A 137 6.52 -13.19 11.67
N ALA A 138 6.16 -14.16 12.51
CA ALA A 138 7.09 -14.81 13.44
C ALA A 138 8.25 -15.48 12.67
N ALA A 139 7.95 -16.21 11.60
CA ALA A 139 8.95 -16.88 10.78
C ALA A 139 9.90 -15.89 10.07
N VAL A 140 9.38 -14.75 9.56
CA VAL A 140 10.21 -13.68 8.98
C VAL A 140 11.17 -13.10 10.01
N ARG A 141 10.69 -12.82 11.22
CA ARG A 141 11.51 -12.24 12.30
C ARG A 141 12.59 -13.20 12.77
N GLU A 142 12.26 -14.49 12.94
CA GLU A 142 13.23 -15.53 13.28
C GLU A 142 14.34 -15.62 12.24
N LYS A 143 13.98 -15.67 10.96
CA LYS A 143 14.96 -15.72 9.87
C LYS A 143 15.88 -14.50 9.86
N ALA A 144 15.35 -13.30 10.10
CA ALA A 144 16.15 -12.08 10.18
C ALA A 144 17.16 -12.12 11.35
N LEU A 145 16.76 -12.65 12.50
CA LEU A 145 17.65 -12.82 13.65
C LEU A 145 18.78 -13.80 13.35
N CYS A 146 18.49 -14.93 12.72
CA CYS A 146 19.50 -15.92 12.34
C CYS A 146 20.54 -15.36 11.35
N ALA A 147 20.10 -14.51 10.40
CA ALA A 147 20.99 -13.90 9.43
C ALA A 147 22.01 -12.94 10.09
N HIS A 148 21.63 -12.25 11.16
CA HIS A 148 22.51 -11.34 11.90
C HIS A 148 23.50 -12.10 12.81
N SER A 149 23.12 -13.25 13.35
CA SER A 149 23.98 -14.03 14.24
C SER A 149 25.06 -14.83 13.49
N GLY A 150 24.90 -15.08 12.20
CA GLY A 150 25.87 -15.82 11.37
C GLY A 150 27.00 -14.95 10.76
N SER A 151 26.98 -13.64 10.98
CA SER A 151 27.96 -12.68 10.41
C SER A 151 29.04 -12.23 11.39
N SER A 152 29.27 -12.97 12.49
CA SER A 152 30.29 -12.67 13.52
C SER A 152 31.52 -13.53 13.35
#